data_8b612c6f0008935ccd3fbde2c1b69f5c
#
_entry.id   8b612c6f0008935ccd3fbde2c1b69f5c
#
_cell.length_a   1.000
_cell.length_b   1.000
_cell.length_c   1.000
_cell.angle_alpha   90.00
_cell.angle_beta   90.00
_cell.angle_gamma   90.00
#
_symmetry.space_group_name_H-M   'P 1'
#
loop_
_entity.id
_entity.type
_entity.pdbx_description
1 polymer ?
#
loop_
_entity_poly.entity_id
_entity_poly.type
_entity_poly.pdbx_seq_one_letter_code
_entity_poly.pdbx_strand_id
1 'polypeptide(L)'
;SAGAILRFSHDRLATLTCSFGATDAAMYEIVGTKGRVRVEPAYEYLGSLKASITVNGKTRVRTFRPGDQFAPQLIYFASCVQDNRQPEPNGLEGLLDVQIIEALHRSARQGRSVPLRLSTKQARPDVRMQIHRPPVVKPKQVRTTSPTL
;
A
#
# COMPACT_ATOMS: atom_id res chain seq x y z
N SER A 1 -5.30 9.15 15.80
CA SER A 1 -5.56 9.46 14.38
C SER A 1 -4.47 10.35 13.82
N ALA A 2 -4.19 10.23 12.53
CA ALA A 2 -3.31 11.11 11.79
C ALA A 2 -3.93 11.46 10.43
N GLY A 3 -3.67 12.70 9.97
CA GLY A 3 -4.05 13.15 8.63
C GLY A 3 -2.90 13.91 8.00
N ALA A 4 -2.72 13.77 6.69
CA ALA A 4 -1.66 14.45 5.98
C ALA A 4 -2.05 14.82 4.55
N ILE A 5 -1.39 15.84 4.03
CA ILE A 5 -1.45 16.26 2.62
C ILE A 5 -0.04 16.21 2.06
N LEU A 6 0.16 15.46 1.00
CA LEU A 6 1.41 15.43 0.25
C LEU A 6 1.23 16.20 -1.06
N ARG A 7 2.13 17.14 -1.32
CA ARG A 7 2.16 17.90 -2.57
C ARG A 7 3.30 17.41 -3.46
N PHE A 8 2.98 17.08 -4.68
CA PHE A 8 3.93 16.65 -5.70
C PHE A 8 4.08 17.72 -6.79
N SER A 9 5.07 17.54 -7.64
CA SER A 9 5.23 18.37 -8.84
C SER A 9 4.00 18.30 -9.76
N HIS A 10 3.81 19.31 -10.63
CA HIS A 10 2.69 19.43 -11.56
C HIS A 10 1.31 19.45 -10.86
N ASP A 11 1.24 20.14 -9.72
CA ASP A 11 0.01 20.38 -8.94
C ASP A 11 -0.77 19.12 -8.56
N ARG A 12 -0.06 18.03 -8.32
CA ARG A 12 -0.67 16.77 -7.85
C ARG A 12 -0.66 16.74 -6.33
N LEU A 13 -1.78 16.27 -5.75
CA LEU A 13 -1.95 16.13 -4.30
C LEU A 13 -2.31 14.69 -3.95
N ALA A 14 -1.87 14.25 -2.79
CA ALA A 14 -2.41 13.10 -2.11
C ALA A 14 -2.82 13.49 -0.69
N THR A 15 -3.97 13.02 -0.25
CA THR A 15 -4.45 13.16 1.12
C THR A 15 -4.59 11.78 1.73
N LEU A 16 -4.23 11.66 3.00
CA LEU A 16 -4.38 10.43 3.75
C LEU A 16 -4.91 10.70 5.15
N THR A 17 -5.69 9.77 5.66
CA THR A 17 -6.15 9.74 7.04
C THR A 17 -6.07 8.31 7.54
N CYS A 18 -5.57 8.12 8.75
CA CYS A 18 -5.54 6.83 9.42
C CYS A 18 -5.89 6.96 10.90
N SER A 19 -6.48 5.92 11.47
CA SER A 19 -6.86 5.87 12.88
C SER A 19 -6.84 4.43 13.39
N PHE A 20 -6.37 4.23 14.62
CA PHE A 20 -6.43 2.94 15.31
C PHE A 20 -7.76 2.72 16.07
N GLY A 21 -8.49 3.78 16.38
CA GLY A 21 -9.68 3.72 17.20
C GLY A 21 -11.00 3.87 16.44
N ALA A 22 -10.96 3.84 15.11
CA ALA A 22 -12.15 3.94 14.27
C ALA A 22 -12.60 2.55 13.79
N THR A 23 -13.87 2.44 13.39
CA THR A 23 -14.38 1.28 12.65
C THR A 23 -13.56 1.11 11.37
N ASP A 24 -13.38 -0.13 10.95
CA ASP A 24 -12.63 -0.47 9.74
C ASP A 24 -13.15 0.27 8.51
N ALA A 25 -12.26 1.05 7.92
CA ALA A 25 -12.49 1.76 6.68
C ALA A 25 -11.20 1.73 5.87
N ALA A 26 -11.13 0.83 4.90
CA ALA A 26 -9.94 0.62 4.08
C ALA A 26 -10.28 0.92 2.62
N MET A 27 -9.87 2.09 2.12
CA MET A 27 -10.13 2.52 0.76
C MET A 27 -9.06 3.47 0.25
N TYR A 28 -8.90 3.51 -1.05
CA TYR A 28 -8.23 4.63 -1.72
C TYR A 28 -8.92 5.01 -3.01
N GLU A 29 -8.77 6.26 -3.43
CA GLU A 29 -9.24 6.77 -4.70
C GLU A 29 -8.15 7.55 -5.42
N ILE A 30 -8.01 7.32 -6.70
CA ILE A 30 -7.13 8.08 -7.59
C ILE A 30 -8.02 8.79 -8.61
N VAL A 31 -7.92 10.11 -8.64
CA VAL A 31 -8.66 10.97 -9.58
C VAL A 31 -7.67 11.54 -10.58
N GLY A 32 -7.93 11.34 -11.84
CA GLY A 32 -7.15 11.87 -12.96
C GLY A 32 -8.03 12.64 -13.95
N THR A 33 -7.40 13.26 -14.92
CA THR A 33 -8.09 14.07 -15.95
C THR A 33 -9.04 13.28 -16.86
N LYS A 34 -8.86 11.96 -16.96
CA LYS A 34 -9.68 11.09 -17.82
C LYS A 34 -10.67 10.22 -17.06
N GLY A 35 -10.62 10.24 -15.72
CA GLY A 35 -11.50 9.41 -14.91
C GLY A 35 -10.95 9.18 -13.51
N ARG A 36 -11.53 8.23 -12.81
CA ARG A 36 -11.15 7.87 -11.45
C ARG A 36 -11.13 6.36 -11.22
N VAL A 37 -10.34 5.94 -10.26
CA VAL A 37 -10.30 4.56 -9.76
C VAL A 37 -10.50 4.61 -8.24
N ARG A 38 -11.52 3.93 -7.74
CA ARG A 38 -11.74 3.72 -6.30
C ARG A 38 -11.61 2.25 -5.97
N VAL A 39 -10.84 1.92 -4.96
CA VAL A 39 -10.70 0.55 -4.44
C VAL A 39 -11.26 0.51 -3.02
N GLU A 40 -12.27 -0.35 -2.81
CA GLU A 40 -12.93 -0.53 -1.52
C GLU A 40 -13.65 -1.91 -1.50
N PRO A 41 -13.36 -2.79 -0.52
CA PRO A 41 -12.28 -2.65 0.47
C PRO A 41 -10.91 -2.65 -0.20
N ALA A 42 -9.93 -2.01 0.46
CA ALA A 42 -8.52 -1.96 0.04
C ALA A 42 -7.62 -2.46 1.18
N TYR A 43 -6.36 -2.74 0.88
CA TYR A 43 -5.34 -3.16 1.85
C TYR A 43 -5.64 -4.50 2.55
N GLU A 44 -6.66 -5.22 2.10
CA GLU A 44 -7.03 -6.52 2.62
C GLU A 44 -6.23 -7.64 1.94
N TYR A 45 -5.84 -8.64 2.72
CA TYR A 45 -5.14 -9.82 2.20
C TYR A 45 -5.97 -11.12 2.29
N LEU A 46 -7.04 -11.15 3.09
CA LEU A 46 -7.93 -12.30 3.24
C LEU A 46 -9.21 -12.19 2.39
N GLY A 47 -9.61 -10.97 2.07
CA GLY A 47 -10.84 -10.67 1.33
C GLY A 47 -10.60 -10.33 -0.13
N SER A 48 -11.68 -10.30 -0.91
CA SER A 48 -11.64 -9.81 -2.28
C SER A 48 -11.57 -8.29 -2.30
N LEU A 49 -10.72 -7.73 -3.14
CA LEU A 49 -10.67 -6.29 -3.40
C LEU A 49 -11.59 -5.94 -4.56
N LYS A 50 -12.25 -4.78 -4.49
CA LYS A 50 -13.13 -4.28 -5.55
C LYS A 50 -12.63 -2.93 -6.06
N ALA A 51 -12.34 -2.85 -7.36
CA ALA A 51 -11.99 -1.60 -8.01
C ALA A 51 -13.14 -1.12 -8.89
N SER A 52 -13.62 0.09 -8.62
CA SER A 52 -14.56 0.82 -9.45
C SER A 52 -13.80 1.79 -10.33
N ILE A 53 -13.84 1.59 -11.64
CA ILE A 53 -13.09 2.37 -12.63
C ILE A 53 -14.12 3.17 -13.45
N THR A 54 -14.09 4.49 -13.34
CA THR A 54 -14.98 5.40 -14.07
C THR A 54 -14.16 6.17 -15.10
N VAL A 55 -14.53 6.03 -16.37
CA VAL A 55 -13.94 6.77 -17.50
C VAL A 55 -15.09 7.29 -18.37
N ASN A 56 -15.05 8.56 -18.72
CA ASN A 56 -16.08 9.22 -19.54
C ASN A 56 -17.51 8.96 -19.00
N GLY A 57 -17.70 9.05 -17.69
CA GLY A 57 -18.99 8.83 -17.02
C GLY A 57 -19.45 7.38 -16.92
N LYS A 58 -18.73 6.43 -17.52
CA LYS A 58 -19.06 5.00 -17.46
C LYS A 58 -18.23 4.31 -16.39
N THR A 59 -18.89 3.62 -15.46
CA THR A 59 -18.24 2.87 -14.38
C THR A 59 -18.24 1.38 -14.68
N ARG A 60 -17.06 0.76 -14.48
CA ARG A 60 -16.89 -0.69 -14.50
C ARG A 60 -16.34 -1.13 -13.15
N VAL A 61 -16.85 -2.24 -12.63
CA VAL A 61 -16.36 -2.84 -11.38
C VAL A 61 -15.53 -4.08 -11.71
N ARG A 62 -14.35 -4.17 -11.14
CA ARG A 62 -13.48 -5.32 -11.21
C ARG A 62 -13.23 -5.88 -9.82
N THR A 63 -13.47 -7.17 -9.63
CA THR A 63 -13.19 -7.87 -8.38
C THR A 63 -11.90 -8.66 -8.52
N PHE A 64 -11.01 -8.51 -7.56
CA PHE A 64 -9.77 -9.26 -7.44
C PHE A 64 -9.95 -10.27 -6.31
N ARG A 65 -9.85 -11.55 -6.63
CA ARG A 65 -9.93 -12.62 -5.63
C ARG A 65 -8.70 -12.61 -4.74
N PRO A 66 -8.82 -13.04 -3.48
CA PRO A 66 -7.67 -13.14 -2.60
C PRO A 66 -6.65 -14.15 -3.15
N GLY A 67 -5.39 -13.87 -2.93
CA GLY A 67 -4.27 -14.76 -3.23
C GLY A 67 -3.29 -14.73 -2.06
N ASP A 68 -2.37 -15.68 -2.02
CA ASP A 68 -1.27 -15.61 -1.08
C ASP A 68 -0.34 -14.45 -1.48
N GLN A 69 -0.14 -13.50 -0.58
CA GLN A 69 0.72 -12.34 -0.78
C GLN A 69 2.11 -12.54 -0.17
N PHE A 70 2.27 -13.47 0.76
CA PHE A 70 3.50 -13.66 1.51
C PHE A 70 4.44 -14.67 0.86
N ALA A 71 3.94 -15.84 0.45
CA ALA A 71 4.78 -16.83 -0.23
C ALA A 71 5.44 -16.29 -1.50
N PRO A 72 4.78 -15.49 -2.36
CA PRO A 72 5.43 -14.83 -3.49
C PRO A 72 6.59 -13.92 -3.10
N GLN A 73 6.48 -13.17 -2.00
CA GLN A 73 7.57 -12.31 -1.51
C GLN A 73 8.79 -13.13 -1.09
N LEU A 74 8.57 -14.22 -0.36
CA LEU A 74 9.65 -15.12 0.07
C LEU A 74 10.34 -15.80 -1.11
N ILE A 75 9.55 -16.29 -2.08
CA ILE A 75 10.06 -16.93 -3.30
C ILE A 75 10.88 -15.92 -4.11
N TYR A 76 10.34 -14.70 -4.30
CA TYR A 76 11.02 -13.64 -5.02
C TYR A 76 12.34 -13.25 -4.35
N PHE A 77 12.33 -13.07 -3.02
CA PHE A 77 13.54 -12.72 -2.28
C PHE A 77 14.60 -13.84 -2.35
N ALA A 78 14.18 -15.11 -2.20
CA ALA A 78 15.08 -16.24 -2.36
C ALA A 78 15.74 -16.27 -3.75
N SER A 79 14.95 -16.02 -4.81
CA SER A 79 15.50 -15.91 -6.17
C SER A 79 16.49 -14.75 -6.29
N CYS A 80 16.22 -13.60 -5.67
CA CYS A 80 17.16 -12.48 -5.68
C CYS A 80 18.50 -12.84 -5.04
N VAL A 81 18.47 -13.60 -3.93
CA VAL A 81 19.69 -14.08 -3.25
C VAL A 81 20.44 -15.07 -4.15
N GLN A 82 19.74 -16.05 -4.74
CA GLN A 82 20.36 -17.06 -5.61
C GLN A 82 21.00 -16.43 -6.85
N ASP A 83 20.32 -15.45 -7.46
CA ASP A 83 20.77 -14.78 -8.68
C ASP A 83 21.71 -13.61 -8.42
N ASN A 84 22.08 -13.35 -7.14
CA ASN A 84 22.89 -12.20 -6.73
C ASN A 84 22.39 -10.86 -7.30
N ARG A 85 21.08 -10.63 -7.28
CA ARG A 85 20.45 -9.41 -7.77
C ARG A 85 19.72 -8.67 -6.64
N GLN A 86 19.65 -7.34 -6.77
CA GLN A 86 18.93 -6.52 -5.82
C GLN A 86 17.42 -6.80 -5.86
N PRO A 87 16.76 -6.96 -4.70
CA PRO A 87 15.30 -7.06 -4.65
C PRO A 87 14.63 -5.73 -4.97
N GLU A 88 13.39 -5.80 -5.43
CA GLU A 88 12.51 -4.66 -5.64
C GLU A 88 11.14 -4.99 -5.00
N PRO A 89 10.72 -4.29 -3.95
CA PRO A 89 11.40 -3.17 -3.26
C PRO A 89 12.61 -3.61 -2.43
N ASN A 90 13.48 -2.65 -2.12
CA ASN A 90 14.70 -2.87 -1.33
C ASN A 90 14.75 -1.97 -0.08
N GLY A 91 15.86 -2.05 0.66
CA GLY A 91 16.03 -1.27 1.90
C GLY A 91 16.05 0.25 1.68
N LEU A 92 16.43 0.73 0.50
CA LEU A 92 16.36 2.17 0.19
C LEU A 92 14.91 2.66 0.12
N GLU A 93 13.98 1.86 -0.36
CA GLU A 93 12.56 2.21 -0.35
C GLU A 93 12.03 2.29 1.09
N GLY A 94 12.39 1.32 1.93
CA GLY A 94 12.04 1.41 3.35
C GLY A 94 12.60 2.65 4.03
N LEU A 95 13.83 3.07 3.68
CA LEU A 95 14.40 4.33 4.15
C LEU A 95 13.59 5.54 3.68
N LEU A 96 13.14 5.55 2.41
CA LEU A 96 12.30 6.64 1.89
C LEU A 96 10.97 6.74 2.65
N ASP A 97 10.33 5.61 2.97
CA ASP A 97 9.11 5.59 3.76
C ASP A 97 9.32 6.19 5.16
N VAL A 98 10.41 5.83 5.84
CA VAL A 98 10.78 6.41 7.14
C VAL A 98 10.99 7.92 7.03
N GLN A 99 11.69 8.40 6.00
CA GLN A 99 11.91 9.82 5.78
C GLN A 99 10.60 10.59 5.56
N ILE A 100 9.62 9.99 4.87
CA ILE A 100 8.28 10.58 4.71
C ILE A 100 7.59 10.66 6.08
N ILE A 101 7.60 9.60 6.87
CA ILE A 101 6.99 9.57 8.20
C ILE A 101 7.62 10.63 9.12
N GLU A 102 8.96 10.75 9.13
CA GLU A 102 9.65 11.79 9.90
C GLU A 102 9.28 13.21 9.45
N ALA A 103 9.12 13.41 8.13
CA ALA A 103 8.69 14.71 7.60
C ALA A 103 7.26 15.04 8.02
N LEU A 104 6.34 14.07 8.05
CA LEU A 104 4.98 14.24 8.56
C LEU A 104 4.99 14.65 10.05
N HIS A 105 5.77 13.96 10.89
CA HIS A 105 5.94 14.34 12.29
C HIS A 105 6.52 15.73 12.47
N ARG A 106 7.51 16.10 11.66
CA ARG A 106 8.12 17.44 11.69
C ARG A 106 7.12 18.52 11.27
N SER A 107 6.34 18.26 10.21
CA SER A 107 5.27 19.15 9.75
C SER A 107 4.22 19.37 10.84
N ALA A 108 3.75 18.30 11.48
CA ALA A 108 2.79 18.37 12.57
C ALA A 108 3.31 19.21 13.76
N ARG A 109 4.57 18.99 14.18
CA ARG A 109 5.17 19.77 15.28
C ARG A 109 5.37 21.25 14.95
N GLN A 110 5.66 21.56 13.68
CA GLN A 110 5.93 22.93 13.25
C GLN A 110 4.67 23.68 12.79
N GLY A 111 3.53 23.00 12.63
CA GLY A 111 2.30 23.60 12.12
C GLY A 111 2.40 24.13 10.69
N ARG A 112 3.36 23.66 9.91
CA ARG A 112 3.61 24.14 8.53
C ARG A 112 4.09 23.00 7.62
N SER A 113 3.96 23.22 6.31
CA SER A 113 4.54 22.29 5.32
C SER A 113 6.07 22.26 5.42
N VAL A 114 6.65 21.09 5.25
CA VAL A 114 8.09 20.87 5.19
C VAL A 114 8.50 20.30 3.85
N PRO A 115 9.57 20.78 3.23
CA PRO A 115 10.06 20.21 1.99
C PRO A 115 10.65 18.83 2.25
N LEU A 116 10.35 17.90 1.34
CA LEU A 116 10.86 16.55 1.35
C LEU A 116 11.70 16.34 0.09
N ARG A 117 12.99 16.06 0.28
CA ARG A 117 13.90 15.71 -0.81
C ARG A 117 14.23 14.23 -0.69
N LEU A 118 13.67 13.44 -1.57
CA LEU A 118 13.91 12.00 -1.65
C LEU A 118 14.89 11.72 -2.79
N SER A 119 15.72 10.69 -2.62
CA SER A 119 16.52 10.14 -3.71
C SER A 119 15.62 9.58 -4.80
N THR A 120 16.05 9.69 -6.04
CA THR A 120 15.27 9.16 -7.17
C THR A 120 15.33 7.63 -7.15
N LYS A 121 14.16 7.00 -7.19
CA LYS A 121 14.04 5.56 -7.33
C LYS A 121 14.54 5.12 -8.72
N GLN A 122 15.43 4.12 -8.76
CA GLN A 122 16.00 3.61 -10.01
C GLN A 122 15.14 2.54 -10.67
N ALA A 123 14.41 1.75 -9.88
CA ALA A 123 13.54 0.69 -10.36
C ALA A 123 12.10 0.86 -9.85
N ARG A 124 11.14 0.22 -10.50
CA ARG A 124 9.74 0.17 -10.10
C ARG A 124 9.22 -1.25 -10.28
N PRO A 125 8.29 -1.70 -9.42
CA PRO A 125 7.60 -2.96 -9.65
C PRO A 125 6.94 -2.99 -11.03
N ASP A 126 7.02 -4.14 -11.70
CA ASP A 126 6.41 -4.38 -13.01
C ASP A 126 5.42 -5.54 -12.90
N VAL A 127 4.36 -5.51 -13.69
CA VAL A 127 3.34 -6.59 -13.71
C VAL A 127 3.96 -7.95 -14.01
N ARG A 128 5.05 -8.00 -14.76
CA ARG A 128 5.79 -9.25 -15.06
C ARG A 128 6.45 -9.89 -13.85
N MET A 129 6.64 -9.13 -12.75
CA MET A 129 7.18 -9.64 -11.49
C MET A 129 6.11 -10.37 -10.65
N GLN A 130 4.84 -10.34 -11.07
CA GLN A 130 3.75 -10.92 -10.33
C GLN A 130 3.85 -12.44 -10.27
N ILE A 131 3.87 -12.99 -9.06
CA ILE A 131 3.83 -14.43 -8.80
C ILE A 131 2.44 -14.75 -8.23
N HIS A 132 1.68 -15.59 -8.95
CA HIS A 132 0.37 -16.02 -8.49
C HIS A 132 0.47 -17.26 -7.61
N ARG A 133 -0.15 -17.21 -6.44
CA ARG A 133 -0.31 -18.34 -5.54
C ARG A 133 -1.77 -18.40 -5.05
N PRO A 134 -2.32 -19.61 -4.82
CA PRO A 134 -3.65 -19.74 -4.24
C PRO A 134 -3.70 -19.09 -2.86
N PRO A 135 -4.90 -18.67 -2.40
CA PRO A 135 -5.06 -18.13 -1.06
C PRO A 135 -4.69 -19.17 -0.01
N VAL A 136 -4.12 -18.72 1.09
CA VAL A 136 -3.82 -19.58 2.24
C VAL A 136 -5.14 -20.08 2.85
N VAL A 137 -5.24 -21.39 3.05
CA VAL A 137 -6.35 -21.95 3.81
C VAL A 137 -6.21 -21.50 5.26
N LYS A 138 -7.24 -20.84 5.81
CA LYS A 138 -7.22 -20.41 7.21
C LYS A 138 -6.87 -21.61 8.11
N PRO A 139 -5.80 -21.55 8.90
CA PRO A 139 -5.55 -22.55 9.91
C PRO A 139 -6.73 -22.58 10.90
N LYS A 140 -7.06 -23.75 11.43
CA LYS A 140 -8.05 -23.84 12.51
C LYS A 140 -7.60 -22.90 13.63
N GLN A 141 -8.46 -21.95 14.01
CA GLN A 141 -8.14 -21.03 15.09
C GLN A 141 -7.92 -21.85 16.37
N VAL A 142 -6.70 -21.81 16.87
CA VAL A 142 -6.42 -22.25 18.23
C VAL A 142 -6.99 -21.15 19.14
N ARG A 143 -8.05 -21.48 19.91
CA ARG A 143 -8.55 -20.57 20.93
C ARG A 143 -7.49 -20.45 22.02
N THR A 144 -6.69 -19.41 21.96
CA THR A 144 -5.85 -18.99 23.08
C THR A 144 -6.73 -18.19 24.04
N THR A 145 -6.98 -18.70 25.21
CA THR A 145 -7.48 -17.88 26.33
C THR A 145 -6.40 -16.87 26.69
N SER A 146 -6.76 -15.59 26.74
CA SER A 146 -5.87 -14.58 27.28
C SER A 146 -5.39 -15.00 28.68
N PRO A 147 -4.09 -14.88 29.00
CA PRO A 147 -3.65 -15.10 30.37
C PRO A 147 -4.42 -14.14 31.29
N THR A 148 -5.09 -14.69 32.27
CA THR A 148 -5.70 -13.92 33.38
C THR A 148 -4.55 -13.26 34.13
N LEU A 149 -4.51 -11.93 34.16
CA LEU A 149 -3.63 -11.15 35.03
C LEU A 149 -4.13 -11.24 36.44
#